data_59d6280be9f6d11a4accfeff087d838e
#
_entry.id   59d6280be9f6d11a4accfeff087d838e
#
_cell.length_a   1.000
_cell.length_b   1.000
_cell.length_c   1.000
_cell.angle_alpha   90.00
_cell.angle_beta   90.00
_cell.angle_gamma   90.00
#
_symmetry.space_group_name_H-M   'P 1'
#
loop_
_entity.id
_entity.type
_entity.pdbx_description
1 polymer ?
#
loop_
_entity_poly.entity_id
_entity_poly.type
_entity_poly.pdbx_seq_one_letter_code
_entity_poly.pdbx_strand_id
1 'polypeptide(L)'
;MGLGHFVKRFIECIFVHYYSKPTKSLNKIVREMGFYWLFFGILVPFYLLHPLYTPEAFWQTWISNDSLFSVKFIYYILTSIFILAEIMNLLCHMHLKSFRKGDHDYTRMIPRFHGYSFITSANYFWEFIALLSFAFVS
;
A
#
# COMPACT_ATOMS: atom_id res chain seq x y z
N MET A 1 -6.49 -3.30 -8.73
CA MET A 1 -6.05 -2.73 -7.43
C MET A 1 -4.54 -2.54 -7.36
N GLY A 2 -3.70 -3.57 -7.47
CA GLY A 2 -2.24 -3.45 -7.33
C GLY A 2 -1.59 -2.41 -8.23
N LEU A 3 -1.90 -2.40 -9.53
CA LEU A 3 -1.36 -1.40 -10.46
C LEU A 3 -1.72 0.03 -10.02
N GLY A 4 -2.96 0.25 -9.58
CA GLY A 4 -3.40 1.57 -9.09
C GLY A 4 -2.61 2.05 -7.86
N HIS A 5 -2.32 1.15 -6.92
CA HIS A 5 -1.45 1.44 -5.78
C HIS A 5 -0.06 1.92 -6.21
N PHE A 6 0.61 1.17 -7.09
CA PHE A 6 1.96 1.54 -7.54
C PHE A 6 1.98 2.83 -8.37
N VAL A 7 1.00 3.06 -9.23
CA VAL A 7 0.86 4.33 -9.97
C VAL A 7 0.67 5.49 -9.00
N LYS A 8 -0.19 5.35 -8.00
CA LYS A 8 -0.37 6.35 -6.95
C LYS A 8 0.95 6.64 -6.23
N ARG A 9 1.67 5.59 -5.78
CA ARG A 9 2.97 5.74 -5.09
C ARG A 9 4.00 6.47 -5.97
N PHE A 10 4.03 6.17 -7.26
CA PHE A 10 4.91 6.87 -8.20
C PHE A 10 4.59 8.37 -8.28
N ILE A 11 3.30 8.72 -8.41
CA ILE A 11 2.84 10.11 -8.43
C ILE A 11 3.17 10.82 -7.11
N GLU A 12 2.94 10.16 -5.97
CA GLU A 12 3.29 10.70 -4.66
C GLU A 12 4.79 10.99 -4.52
N CYS A 13 5.65 10.11 -5.02
CA CYS A 13 7.09 10.31 -4.98
C CYS A 13 7.53 11.54 -5.78
N ILE A 14 6.87 11.85 -6.89
CA ILE A 14 7.22 13.00 -7.74
C ILE A 14 6.63 14.30 -7.19
N PHE A 15 5.37 14.30 -6.79
CA PHE A 15 4.61 15.53 -6.54
C PHE A 15 4.34 15.82 -5.07
N VAL A 16 4.35 14.80 -4.21
CA VAL A 16 3.95 14.94 -2.80
C VAL A 16 5.16 14.95 -1.87
N HIS A 17 6.16 14.10 -2.11
CA HIS A 17 7.26 13.97 -1.17
C HIS A 17 8.32 15.07 -1.32
N TYR A 18 8.65 15.73 -0.20
CA TYR A 18 9.87 16.53 -0.06
C TYR A 18 10.97 15.69 0.59
N TYR A 19 12.12 15.63 -0.05
CA TYR A 19 13.25 14.82 0.40
C TYR A 19 14.21 15.63 1.26
N SER A 20 14.43 15.21 2.50
CA SER A 20 15.36 15.89 3.41
C SER A 20 16.84 15.61 3.09
N LYS A 21 17.14 14.50 2.41
CA LYS A 21 18.50 14.13 2.00
C LYS A 21 18.55 13.92 0.49
N PRO A 22 19.44 14.62 -0.21
CA PRO A 22 19.51 14.55 -1.68
C PRO A 22 20.02 13.21 -2.21
N THR A 23 20.79 12.46 -1.41
CA THR A 23 21.43 11.23 -1.89
C THR A 23 21.42 10.11 -0.86
N LYS A 24 21.14 8.89 -1.33
CA LYS A 24 21.41 7.65 -0.60
C LYS A 24 22.65 6.97 -1.20
N SER A 25 23.37 6.22 -0.39
CA SER A 25 24.45 5.36 -0.86
C SER A 25 23.93 4.35 -1.90
N LEU A 26 24.65 4.18 -3.00
CA LEU A 26 24.29 3.28 -4.10
C LEU A 26 24.06 1.84 -3.60
N ASN A 27 24.92 1.34 -2.71
CA ASN A 27 24.79 0.00 -2.13
C ASN A 27 23.48 -0.18 -1.36
N LYS A 28 22.99 0.88 -0.69
CA LYS A 28 21.70 0.84 0.00
C LYS A 28 20.54 0.80 -0.98
N ILE A 29 20.62 1.59 -2.05
CA ILE A 29 19.61 1.61 -3.11
C ILE A 29 19.52 0.24 -3.78
N VAL A 30 20.66 -0.34 -4.20
CA VAL A 30 20.70 -1.65 -4.86
C VAL A 30 20.12 -2.74 -3.97
N ARG A 31 20.42 -2.73 -2.67
CA ARG A 31 19.88 -3.71 -1.73
C ARG A 31 18.37 -3.56 -1.52
N GLU A 32 17.88 -2.33 -1.35
CA GLU A 32 16.45 -2.04 -1.21
C GLU A 32 15.69 -2.40 -2.50
N MET A 33 16.19 -1.98 -3.66
CA MET A 33 15.60 -2.32 -4.95
C MET A 33 15.65 -3.82 -5.22
N GLY A 34 16.76 -4.48 -4.95
CA GLY A 34 16.90 -5.93 -5.12
C GLY A 34 15.87 -6.70 -4.30
N PHE A 35 15.65 -6.30 -3.05
CA PHE A 35 14.62 -6.89 -2.21
C PHE A 35 13.21 -6.70 -2.79
N TYR A 36 12.84 -5.47 -3.15
CA TYR A 36 11.51 -5.19 -3.72
C TYR A 36 11.30 -5.85 -5.08
N TRP A 37 12.29 -5.83 -5.95
CA TRP A 37 12.20 -6.46 -7.27
C TRP A 37 12.10 -7.99 -7.18
N LEU A 38 12.88 -8.60 -6.28
CA LEU A 38 12.84 -10.06 -6.11
C LEU A 38 11.49 -10.51 -5.53
N PHE A 39 11.06 -9.91 -4.43
CA PHE A 39 9.83 -10.35 -3.76
C PHE A 39 8.57 -9.89 -4.48
N PHE A 40 8.44 -8.61 -4.78
CA PHE A 40 7.22 -8.07 -5.37
C PHE A 40 7.22 -8.09 -6.90
N GLY A 41 8.37 -7.98 -7.53
CA GLY A 41 8.48 -7.96 -8.98
C GLY A 41 8.53 -9.35 -9.63
N ILE A 42 9.03 -10.35 -8.93
CA ILE A 42 9.21 -11.71 -9.47
C ILE A 42 8.35 -12.73 -8.70
N LEU A 43 8.55 -12.85 -7.38
CA LEU A 43 7.90 -13.94 -6.63
C LEU A 43 6.38 -13.79 -6.56
N VAL A 44 5.87 -12.58 -6.33
CA VAL A 44 4.42 -12.37 -6.25
C VAL A 44 3.75 -12.59 -7.63
N PRO A 45 4.19 -11.98 -8.74
CA PRO A 45 3.63 -12.29 -10.06
C PRO A 45 3.79 -13.76 -10.46
N PHE A 46 4.95 -14.38 -10.17
CA PHE A 46 5.15 -15.81 -10.44
C PHE A 46 4.11 -16.67 -9.71
N TYR A 47 3.83 -16.35 -8.44
CA TYR A 47 2.84 -17.08 -7.66
C TYR A 47 1.43 -16.84 -8.18
N LEU A 48 1.05 -15.58 -8.42
CA LEU A 48 -0.30 -15.20 -8.89
C LEU A 48 -0.60 -15.67 -10.33
N LEU A 49 0.42 -15.74 -11.20
CA LEU A 49 0.28 -16.16 -12.58
C LEU A 49 0.53 -17.67 -12.77
N HIS A 50 0.82 -18.38 -11.69
CA HIS A 50 1.07 -19.83 -11.77
C HIS A 50 -0.21 -20.55 -12.18
N PRO A 51 -0.16 -21.47 -13.17
CA PRO A 51 -1.35 -22.15 -13.72
C PRO A 51 -2.10 -23.00 -12.69
N LEU A 52 -1.46 -23.38 -11.58
CA LEU A 52 -2.10 -24.10 -10.46
C LEU A 52 -2.72 -23.17 -9.44
N TYR A 53 -2.55 -21.85 -9.57
CA TYR A 53 -3.19 -20.89 -8.68
C TYR A 53 -4.64 -20.66 -9.09
N THR A 54 -5.56 -21.20 -8.30
CA THR A 54 -7.00 -20.98 -8.46
C THR A 54 -7.49 -20.16 -7.27
N PRO A 55 -7.70 -18.85 -7.41
CA PRO A 55 -8.18 -18.00 -6.32
C PRO A 55 -9.51 -18.49 -5.75
N GLU A 56 -10.32 -19.14 -6.57
CA GLU A 56 -11.59 -19.75 -6.17
C GLU A 56 -11.43 -20.84 -5.11
N ALA A 57 -10.33 -21.60 -5.13
CA ALA A 57 -10.10 -22.70 -4.20
C ALA A 57 -9.97 -22.22 -2.74
N PHE A 58 -9.35 -21.06 -2.52
CA PHE A 58 -9.20 -20.50 -1.18
C PHE A 58 -10.56 -20.10 -0.58
N TRP A 59 -11.40 -19.43 -1.35
CA TRP A 59 -12.70 -18.96 -0.91
C TRP A 59 -13.73 -20.08 -0.82
N GLN A 60 -13.67 -21.08 -1.71
CA GLN A 60 -14.55 -22.24 -1.68
C GLN A 60 -14.37 -23.12 -0.43
N THR A 61 -13.16 -23.16 0.14
CA THR A 61 -12.91 -23.91 1.38
C THR A 61 -13.47 -23.21 2.63
N TRP A 62 -13.64 -21.88 2.58
CA TRP A 62 -14.08 -21.09 3.75
C TRP A 62 -15.56 -20.70 3.70
N ILE A 63 -16.15 -20.64 2.53
CA ILE A 63 -17.53 -20.23 2.34
C ILE A 63 -18.27 -21.42 1.74
N SER A 64 -19.04 -22.12 2.55
CA SER A 64 -19.92 -23.20 2.09
C SER A 64 -20.82 -22.71 0.95
N ASN A 65 -21.05 -23.59 0.01
CA ASN A 65 -21.64 -23.44 -1.32
C ASN A 65 -22.93 -22.63 -1.49
N ASP A 66 -23.48 -22.00 -0.46
CA ASP A 66 -24.86 -21.49 -0.50
C ASP A 66 -25.02 -20.02 -0.89
N SER A 67 -23.96 -19.24 -1.13
CA SER A 67 -24.23 -17.91 -1.63
C SER A 67 -23.07 -17.24 -2.38
N LEU A 68 -23.13 -17.32 -3.71
CA LEU A 68 -22.47 -16.39 -4.63
C LEU A 68 -22.65 -14.91 -4.21
N PHE A 69 -23.73 -14.61 -3.51
CA PHE A 69 -24.01 -13.29 -2.95
C PHE A 69 -23.03 -12.93 -1.84
N SER A 70 -22.72 -13.85 -0.93
CA SER A 70 -21.77 -13.59 0.18
C SER A 70 -20.37 -13.33 -0.31
N VAL A 71 -19.89 -14.06 -1.32
CA VAL A 71 -18.56 -13.86 -1.90
C VAL A 71 -18.47 -12.49 -2.55
N LYS A 72 -19.41 -12.12 -3.41
CA LYS A 72 -19.46 -10.79 -4.05
C LYS A 72 -19.52 -9.68 -3.01
N PHE A 73 -20.28 -9.85 -1.95
CA PHE A 73 -20.39 -8.87 -0.88
C PHE A 73 -19.06 -8.65 -0.16
N ILE A 74 -18.33 -9.72 0.14
CA ILE A 74 -16.99 -9.65 0.74
C ILE A 74 -16.03 -8.92 -0.19
N TYR A 75 -16.04 -9.21 -1.50
CA TYR A 75 -15.23 -8.50 -2.48
C TYR A 75 -15.51 -7.00 -2.51
N TYR A 76 -16.77 -6.59 -2.45
CA TYR A 76 -17.13 -5.16 -2.40
C TYR A 76 -16.65 -4.50 -1.10
N ILE A 77 -16.77 -5.17 0.04
CA ILE A 77 -16.27 -4.66 1.32
C ILE A 77 -14.75 -4.48 1.26
N LEU A 78 -14.01 -5.52 0.87
CA LEU A 78 -12.55 -5.47 0.80
C LEU A 78 -12.07 -4.42 -0.19
N THR A 79 -12.72 -4.30 -1.34
CA THR A 79 -12.43 -3.25 -2.33
C THR A 79 -12.68 -1.85 -1.74
N SER A 80 -13.75 -1.67 -1.00
CA SER A 80 -14.06 -0.40 -0.34
C SER A 80 -13.04 -0.05 0.74
N ILE A 81 -12.62 -1.04 1.53
CA ILE A 81 -11.56 -0.87 2.53
C ILE A 81 -10.24 -0.50 1.86
N PHE A 82 -9.89 -1.16 0.75
CA PHE A 82 -8.70 -0.84 -0.02
C PHE A 82 -8.70 0.62 -0.49
N ILE A 83 -9.79 1.06 -1.12
CA ILE A 83 -9.91 2.44 -1.63
C ILE A 83 -9.83 3.45 -0.47
N LEU A 84 -10.54 3.18 0.63
CA LEU A 84 -10.49 4.05 1.81
C LEU A 84 -9.07 4.14 2.38
N ALA A 85 -8.38 3.02 2.52
CA ALA A 85 -7.02 2.96 3.04
C ALA A 85 -6.03 3.72 2.12
N GLU A 86 -6.20 3.62 0.79
CA GLU A 86 -5.40 4.38 -0.18
C GLU A 86 -5.62 5.89 -0.07
N ILE A 87 -6.86 6.32 0.12
CA ILE A 87 -7.21 7.73 0.33
C ILE A 87 -6.60 8.23 1.65
N MET A 88 -6.75 7.48 2.74
CA MET A 88 -6.20 7.85 4.04
C MET A 88 -4.67 7.91 4.03
N ASN A 89 -4.02 6.98 3.33
CA ASN A 89 -2.57 7.02 3.12
C ASN A 89 -2.14 8.29 2.36
N LEU A 90 -2.84 8.64 1.28
CA LEU A 90 -2.59 9.89 0.54
C LEU A 90 -2.75 11.13 1.42
N LEU A 91 -3.83 11.19 2.20
CA LEU A 91 -4.07 12.31 3.13
C LEU A 91 -2.97 12.42 4.18
N CYS A 92 -2.46 11.30 4.70
CA CYS A 92 -1.29 11.28 5.58
C CYS A 92 -0.06 11.90 4.92
N HIS A 93 0.23 11.53 3.67
CA HIS A 93 1.37 12.07 2.93
C HIS A 93 1.21 13.56 2.64
N MET A 94 0.02 14.00 2.24
CA MET A 94 -0.28 15.43 2.04
C MET A 94 -0.14 16.23 3.35
N HIS A 95 -0.61 15.67 4.46
CA HIS A 95 -0.46 16.29 5.77
C HIS A 95 1.00 16.40 6.20
N LEU A 96 1.81 15.35 5.98
CA LEU A 96 3.25 15.40 6.25
C LEU A 96 3.97 16.43 5.34
N LYS A 97 3.53 16.56 4.08
CA LYS A 97 4.05 17.56 3.16
C LYS A 97 3.78 18.99 3.67
N SER A 98 2.59 19.25 4.22
CA SER A 98 2.20 20.59 4.68
C SER A 98 3.09 21.14 5.81
N PHE A 99 3.78 20.28 6.54
CA PHE A 99 4.74 20.70 7.57
C PHE A 99 6.11 21.11 7.03
N ARG A 100 6.39 20.84 5.77
CA ARG A 100 7.69 21.14 5.14
C ARG A 100 7.56 22.29 4.18
N LYS A 101 8.50 23.24 4.27
CA LYS A 101 8.56 24.42 3.38
C LYS A 101 9.26 24.14 2.04
N GLY A 102 9.85 22.94 1.88
CA GLY A 102 10.54 22.54 0.66
C GLY A 102 11.52 21.40 0.89
N ASP A 103 12.29 21.06 -0.14
CA ASP A 103 13.39 20.12 -0.03
C ASP A 103 14.47 20.66 0.92
N HIS A 104 15.10 19.77 1.65
CA HIS A 104 16.12 20.07 2.67
C HIS A 104 15.56 20.73 3.96
N ASP A 105 14.25 20.86 4.12
CA ASP A 105 13.66 21.27 5.39
C ASP A 105 13.71 20.11 6.40
N TYR A 106 14.46 20.34 7.49
CA TYR A 106 14.64 19.35 8.57
C TYR A 106 13.67 19.54 9.73
N THR A 107 12.71 20.45 9.61
CA THR A 107 11.70 20.66 10.65
C THR A 107 10.85 19.40 10.81
N ARG A 108 10.76 18.91 12.04
CA ARG A 108 9.95 17.75 12.39
C ARG A 108 8.83 18.21 13.31
N MET A 109 7.63 18.26 12.77
CA MET A 109 6.43 18.47 13.57
C MET A 109 5.71 17.15 13.78
N ILE A 110 5.05 17.01 14.93
CA ILE A 110 4.27 15.80 15.25
C ILE A 110 2.89 15.95 14.60
N PRO A 111 2.54 15.12 13.62
CA PRO A 111 1.21 15.14 13.02
C PRO A 111 0.16 14.65 14.03
N ARG A 112 -1.07 15.19 13.94
CA ARG A 112 -2.16 14.84 14.89
C ARG A 112 -3.42 14.33 14.20
N PHE A 113 -3.52 14.40 12.86
CA PHE A 113 -4.70 14.01 12.08
C PHE A 113 -4.48 12.71 11.30
N HIS A 114 -5.52 12.17 10.71
CA HIS A 114 -5.50 11.03 9.80
C HIS A 114 -4.96 9.70 10.42
N GLY A 115 -5.22 9.51 11.72
CA GLY A 115 -4.79 8.33 12.46
C GLY A 115 -3.50 8.51 13.28
N TYR A 116 -2.78 9.63 13.14
CA TYR A 116 -1.58 9.91 13.93
C TYR A 116 -1.88 10.12 15.43
N SER A 117 -3.12 10.35 15.81
CA SER A 117 -3.55 10.40 17.22
C SER A 117 -3.46 9.04 17.91
N PHE A 118 -3.51 7.95 17.16
CA PHE A 118 -3.51 6.58 17.68
C PHE A 118 -2.22 5.83 17.35
N ILE A 119 -1.61 6.12 16.21
CA ILE A 119 -0.46 5.39 15.69
C ILE A 119 0.58 6.39 15.18
N THR A 120 1.82 6.27 15.66
CA THR A 120 2.94 7.16 15.26
C THR A 120 3.29 7.12 13.78
N SER A 121 2.96 6.03 13.09
CA SER A 121 3.25 5.82 11.67
C SER A 121 1.97 5.52 10.88
N ALA A 122 0.98 6.41 10.97
CA ALA A 122 -0.33 6.20 10.37
C ALA A 122 -0.29 5.97 8.84
N ASN A 123 0.65 6.59 8.13
CA ASN A 123 0.87 6.34 6.70
C ASN A 123 1.19 4.87 6.40
N TYR A 124 2.09 4.23 7.16
CA TYR A 124 2.41 2.81 6.98
C TYR A 124 1.26 1.90 7.43
N PHE A 125 0.52 2.30 8.45
CA PHE A 125 -0.66 1.56 8.86
C PHE A 125 -1.72 1.49 7.74
N TRP A 126 -2.04 2.61 7.13
CA TRP A 126 -3.00 2.63 6.02
C TRP A 126 -2.48 1.89 4.78
N GLU A 127 -1.18 1.98 4.49
CA GLU A 127 -0.55 1.20 3.43
C GLU A 127 -0.65 -0.31 3.71
N PHE A 128 -0.41 -0.73 4.96
CA PHE A 128 -0.58 -2.12 5.36
C PHE A 128 -2.03 -2.61 5.20
N ILE A 129 -3.02 -1.82 5.61
CA ILE A 129 -4.45 -2.17 5.44
C ILE A 129 -4.80 -2.29 3.95
N ALA A 130 -4.29 -1.40 3.10
CA ALA A 130 -4.50 -1.48 1.65
C ALA A 130 -3.90 -2.77 1.07
N LEU A 131 -2.65 -3.09 1.39
CA LEU A 131 -1.99 -4.31 0.90
C LEU A 131 -2.66 -5.58 1.44
N LEU A 132 -3.09 -5.57 2.70
CA LEU A 132 -3.81 -6.68 3.30
C LEU A 132 -5.15 -6.91 2.61
N SER A 133 -5.92 -5.85 2.36
CA SER A 133 -7.19 -5.94 1.64
C SER A 133 -6.98 -6.42 0.20
N PHE A 134 -5.91 -5.98 -0.46
CA PHE A 134 -5.53 -6.47 -1.78
C PHE A 134 -5.20 -7.96 -1.76
N ALA A 135 -4.42 -8.42 -0.78
CA ALA A 135 -4.04 -9.82 -0.65
C ALA A 135 -5.24 -10.75 -0.44
N PHE A 136 -6.31 -10.26 0.21
CA PHE A 136 -7.55 -11.03 0.38
C PHE A 136 -8.46 -11.02 -0.85
N VAL A 137 -8.26 -10.06 -1.76
CA VAL A 137 -9.05 -9.96 -3.02
C VAL A 137 -8.37 -10.69 -4.17
N SER A 138 -7.03 -10.82 -4.14
CA SER A 138 -6.25 -11.49 -5.19
C SER A 138 -6.17 -12.99 -4.96
#